data_d847c1c79e53d68a3fb65dbefc3c41b2
#
_entry.id   d847c1c79e53d68a3fb65dbefc3c41b2
#
_cell.length_a   1.000
_cell.length_b   1.000
_cell.length_c   1.000
_cell.angle_alpha   90.00
_cell.angle_beta   90.00
_cell.angle_gamma   90.00
#
_symmetry.space_group_name_H-M   'P 1'
#
loop_
_entity.id
_entity.type
_entity.pdbx_description
1 polymer ?
#
loop_
_entity_poly.entity_id
_entity_poly.type
_entity_poly.pdbx_seq_one_letter_code
_entity_poly.pdbx_strand_id
1 'polypeptide(L)'
;MKTTHKLLLPLALTLAIAACSKPADNTAAPAAETTPAATAPADAAAAPAPAPAPAPAPAAPAVEVASGTYTLDPSHTDVLAQWSHFGFSNPSAHFGNVDGTLVYDAADVTKSTVQVTLPLSGLNSFTAKFDELLKSGDFFDAAKFPTATFKSTKVEAAGTNKLTVTGDLTIKGQTKPVVLDVTLNGAGEHPMKKVLAAGFDASTTIKRSDFGLGQYAPNVSDEVKIRITTEALQAKAGDAAAKDASAK
;
A
#
# COMPACT_ATOMS: atom_id res chain seq x y z
N MET A 1 -29.96 25.29 -49.58
CA MET A 1 -31.32 25.85 -49.39
C MET A 1 -32.02 25.08 -48.28
N LYS A 2 -32.70 25.84 -47.39
CA LYS A 2 -33.55 25.45 -46.22
C LYS A 2 -32.74 25.06 -44.96
N THR A 3 -32.43 25.92 -44.05
CA THR A 3 -33.10 26.89 -43.13
C THR A 3 -34.07 26.25 -42.10
N THR A 4 -33.70 26.49 -40.83
CA THR A 4 -34.51 26.73 -39.65
C THR A 4 -35.07 25.49 -38.92
N HIS A 5 -35.11 25.37 -37.57
CA HIS A 5 -35.57 26.36 -36.57
C HIS A 5 -34.96 26.08 -35.18
N LYS A 6 -34.64 27.15 -34.50
CA LYS A 6 -34.39 27.23 -33.05
C LYS A 6 -35.73 27.09 -32.33
N LEU A 7 -35.76 26.36 -31.22
CA LEU A 7 -36.76 26.52 -30.21
C LEU A 7 -36.11 26.62 -28.83
N LEU A 8 -36.04 27.87 -28.35
CA LEU A 8 -35.70 28.24 -26.97
C LEU A 8 -36.97 28.17 -26.15
N LEU A 9 -36.92 27.48 -25.02
CA LEU A 9 -37.97 27.62 -23.99
C LEU A 9 -37.29 27.85 -22.65
N PRO A 10 -37.52 29.03 -21.99
CA PRO A 10 -37.06 29.27 -20.64
C PRO A 10 -38.12 28.80 -19.66
N LEU A 11 -37.74 27.93 -18.73
CA LEU A 11 -38.57 27.62 -17.57
C LEU A 11 -38.01 28.38 -16.36
N ALA A 12 -38.74 29.45 -16.02
CA ALA A 12 -38.55 30.17 -14.77
C ALA A 12 -39.16 29.34 -13.63
N LEU A 13 -38.37 29.08 -12.58
CA LEU A 13 -38.89 28.49 -11.36
C LEU A 13 -38.69 29.49 -10.20
N THR A 14 -39.81 29.92 -9.67
CA THR A 14 -40.01 30.90 -8.62
C THR A 14 -39.56 30.39 -7.26
N LEU A 15 -38.89 31.34 -6.57
CA LEU A 15 -38.42 31.26 -5.19
C LEU A 15 -39.62 31.40 -4.26
N ALA A 16 -39.82 30.47 -3.34
CA ALA A 16 -40.75 30.65 -2.21
C ALA A 16 -39.93 30.64 -0.90
N ILE A 17 -39.88 31.84 -0.30
CA ILE A 17 -39.34 32.09 1.02
C ILE A 17 -40.51 31.88 2.00
N ALA A 18 -40.34 31.03 2.99
CA ALA A 18 -41.20 30.99 4.16
C ALA A 18 -40.34 31.22 5.41
N ALA A 19 -40.44 32.38 5.93
CA ALA A 19 -39.99 32.78 7.26
C ALA A 19 -41.15 32.60 8.24
N CYS A 20 -40.88 32.03 9.42
CA CYS A 20 -41.62 32.22 10.69
C CYS A 20 -40.74 31.73 11.83
N SER A 21 -40.21 32.59 12.58
CA SER A 21 -40.61 33.40 13.76
C SER A 21 -40.40 32.67 15.09
N LYS A 22 -39.46 33.24 15.88
CA LYS A 22 -39.38 33.16 17.35
C LYS A 22 -40.57 33.89 17.96
N PRO A 23 -41.09 33.60 19.15
CA PRO A 23 -40.56 34.01 20.43
C PRO A 23 -40.88 32.97 21.56
N ALA A 24 -40.54 33.08 22.82
CA ALA A 24 -40.51 34.13 23.78
C ALA A 24 -39.78 33.63 25.05
N ASP A 25 -39.20 34.61 25.70
CA ASP A 25 -38.80 34.68 27.08
C ASP A 25 -39.80 34.09 28.10
N ASN A 26 -39.31 33.47 29.14
CA ASN A 26 -39.95 33.57 30.46
C ASN A 26 -38.92 33.52 31.59
N THR A 27 -38.77 34.69 32.19
CA THR A 27 -38.09 35.02 33.40
C THR A 27 -38.89 34.54 34.61
N ALA A 28 -38.29 33.85 35.58
CA ALA A 28 -38.57 34.01 37.00
C ALA A 28 -37.61 33.21 37.88
N ALA A 29 -36.84 33.87 38.67
CA ALA A 29 -36.28 33.44 39.93
C ALA A 29 -37.22 33.98 41.07
N PRO A 30 -36.99 33.75 42.39
CA PRO A 30 -35.98 33.00 43.10
C PRO A 30 -36.48 32.18 44.32
N ALA A 31 -35.54 31.60 45.07
CA ALA A 31 -35.54 31.27 46.51
C ALA A 31 -36.00 29.85 46.90
N ALA A 32 -35.15 29.07 47.50
CA ALA A 32 -34.87 29.03 48.92
C ALA A 32 -33.72 28.07 49.24
N GLU A 33 -32.82 28.52 50.10
CA GLU A 33 -31.79 27.76 50.82
C GLU A 33 -32.39 26.65 51.67
N THR A 34 -31.73 25.48 51.59
CA THR A 34 -31.60 24.57 52.76
C THR A 34 -30.34 23.74 52.61
N THR A 35 -29.31 24.05 53.37
CA THR A 35 -28.28 23.16 53.85
C THR A 35 -28.68 22.69 55.25
N PRO A 36 -28.13 21.60 55.84
CA PRO A 36 -27.11 20.64 55.46
C PRO A 36 -27.45 19.18 55.82
N ALA A 37 -26.74 18.26 55.22
CA ALA A 37 -26.44 17.02 55.87
C ALA A 37 -25.09 16.51 55.38
N ALA A 38 -24.12 16.50 56.28
CA ALA A 38 -22.86 15.84 56.12
C ALA A 38 -23.08 14.33 56.02
N THR A 39 -22.69 13.75 54.91
CA THR A 39 -22.60 12.29 54.79
C THR A 39 -21.13 11.94 54.59
N ALA A 40 -20.66 10.99 55.37
CA ALA A 40 -19.31 10.48 55.50
C ALA A 40 -18.68 10.04 54.16
N PRO A 41 -17.33 10.00 54.05
CA PRO A 41 -16.66 9.62 52.83
C PRO A 41 -16.92 8.14 52.50
N ALA A 42 -17.50 7.91 51.34
CA ALA A 42 -17.58 6.57 50.75
C ALA A 42 -16.17 6.10 50.37
N ASP A 43 -15.89 4.92 50.87
CA ASP A 43 -14.73 4.09 50.60
C ASP A 43 -14.26 4.21 49.12
N ALA A 44 -13.05 4.70 48.93
CA ALA A 44 -12.41 4.73 47.62
C ALA A 44 -12.07 3.30 47.23
N ALA A 45 -12.94 2.68 46.46
CA ALA A 45 -12.63 1.41 45.82
C ALA A 45 -11.34 1.57 44.99
N ALA A 46 -10.30 0.89 45.43
CA ALA A 46 -9.02 0.84 44.75
C ALA A 46 -9.24 0.40 43.28
N ALA A 47 -8.76 1.19 42.35
CA ALA A 47 -8.75 0.82 40.92
C ALA A 47 -8.05 -0.55 40.76
N PRO A 48 -8.60 -1.48 39.95
CA PRO A 48 -7.96 -2.75 39.70
C PRO A 48 -6.56 -2.53 39.12
N ALA A 49 -5.57 -3.24 39.68
CA ALA A 49 -4.20 -3.21 39.17
C ALA A 49 -4.18 -3.55 37.67
N PRO A 50 -3.33 -2.88 36.83
CA PRO A 50 -3.22 -3.20 35.44
C PRO A 50 -2.84 -4.67 35.24
N ALA A 51 -3.56 -5.36 34.36
CA ALA A 51 -3.27 -6.75 34.04
C ALA A 51 -1.80 -6.88 33.57
N PRO A 52 -1.10 -7.94 33.96
CA PRO A 52 0.27 -8.16 33.52
C PRO A 52 0.31 -8.18 31.99
N ALA A 53 1.31 -7.51 31.40
CA ALA A 53 1.53 -7.51 29.97
C ALA A 53 1.67 -8.96 29.46
N PRO A 54 1.09 -9.31 28.32
CA PRO A 54 1.23 -10.66 27.76
C PRO A 54 2.71 -10.98 27.59
N ALA A 55 3.09 -12.20 28.00
CA ALA A 55 4.44 -12.70 27.80
C ALA A 55 4.83 -12.62 26.32
N PRO A 56 6.09 -12.32 25.98
CA PRO A 56 6.54 -12.31 24.60
C PRO A 56 6.21 -13.66 23.95
N ALA A 57 5.58 -13.63 22.77
CA ALA A 57 5.33 -14.83 22.00
C ALA A 57 6.69 -15.52 21.68
N PRO A 58 6.74 -16.86 21.64
CA PRO A 58 7.94 -17.58 21.24
C PRO A 58 8.45 -17.05 19.89
N ALA A 59 9.75 -16.84 19.76
CA ALA A 59 10.35 -16.42 18.48
C ALA A 59 10.01 -17.46 17.41
N ALA A 60 9.55 -17.00 16.25
CA ALA A 60 9.31 -17.87 15.11
C ALA A 60 10.62 -18.60 14.72
N PRO A 61 10.56 -19.88 14.30
CA PRO A 61 11.73 -20.60 13.83
C PRO A 61 12.36 -19.89 12.65
N ALA A 62 13.70 -20.00 12.52
CA ALA A 62 14.40 -19.43 11.38
C ALA A 62 13.97 -20.14 10.08
N VAL A 63 13.68 -19.35 9.04
CA VAL A 63 13.38 -19.84 7.70
C VAL A 63 14.71 -19.98 6.94
N GLU A 64 15.02 -21.17 6.46
CA GLU A 64 16.23 -21.45 5.70
C GLU A 64 15.91 -21.43 4.21
N VAL A 65 16.34 -20.40 3.51
CA VAL A 65 16.26 -20.30 2.04
C VAL A 65 17.56 -20.84 1.45
N ALA A 66 17.50 -21.81 0.55
CA ALA A 66 18.69 -22.33 -0.13
C ALA A 66 19.27 -21.29 -1.10
N SER A 67 20.60 -21.28 -1.26
CA SER A 67 21.26 -20.44 -2.27
C SER A 67 20.79 -20.83 -3.67
N GLY A 68 20.60 -19.85 -4.54
CA GLY A 68 20.21 -20.08 -5.92
C GLY A 68 19.55 -18.89 -6.60
N THR A 69 19.19 -19.11 -7.85
CA THR A 69 18.41 -18.14 -8.63
C THR A 69 16.95 -18.55 -8.62
N TYR A 70 16.10 -17.62 -8.25
CA TYR A 70 14.66 -17.78 -8.15
C TYR A 70 13.96 -16.80 -9.11
N THR A 71 12.87 -17.23 -9.71
CA THR A 71 11.97 -16.37 -10.48
C THR A 71 10.72 -16.11 -9.65
N LEU A 72 10.26 -14.88 -9.58
CA LEU A 72 8.99 -14.54 -8.91
C LEU A 72 7.83 -15.21 -9.64
N ASP A 73 6.90 -15.80 -8.90
CA ASP A 73 5.69 -16.39 -9.49
C ASP A 73 4.63 -15.28 -9.65
N PRO A 74 4.31 -14.86 -10.88
CA PRO A 74 3.34 -13.78 -11.10
C PRO A 74 1.93 -14.12 -10.66
N SER A 75 1.61 -15.43 -10.49
CA SER A 75 0.30 -15.86 -9.99
C SER A 75 0.16 -15.70 -8.48
N HIS A 76 1.28 -15.59 -7.76
CA HIS A 76 1.34 -15.46 -6.31
C HIS A 76 2.17 -14.24 -5.89
N THR A 77 2.26 -13.25 -6.77
CA THR A 77 2.93 -11.97 -6.49
C THR A 77 1.94 -10.83 -6.68
N ASP A 78 1.77 -10.03 -5.63
CA ASP A 78 0.95 -8.83 -5.65
C ASP A 78 1.71 -7.66 -5.02
N VAL A 79 1.59 -6.50 -5.65
CA VAL A 79 2.06 -5.22 -5.13
C VAL A 79 0.86 -4.32 -4.92
N LEU A 80 0.54 -4.05 -3.67
CA LEU A 80 -0.56 -3.18 -3.26
C LEU A 80 -0.02 -1.79 -2.90
N ALA A 81 -0.48 -0.76 -3.59
CA ALA A 81 -0.25 0.64 -3.24
C ALA A 81 -1.51 1.25 -2.63
N GLN A 82 -1.38 1.94 -1.49
CA GLN A 82 -2.50 2.56 -0.79
C GLN A 82 -2.14 3.99 -0.36
N TRP A 83 -3.11 4.91 -0.48
CA TRP A 83 -2.95 6.33 -0.14
C TRP A 83 -4.21 6.87 0.53
N SER A 84 -4.11 8.04 1.18
CA SER A 84 -5.28 8.75 1.73
C SER A 84 -5.88 9.68 0.68
N HIS A 85 -7.20 9.69 0.56
CA HIS A 85 -7.96 10.54 -0.34
C HIS A 85 -8.83 11.52 0.46
N PHE A 86 -8.39 12.76 0.55
CA PHE A 86 -9.01 13.86 1.31
C PHE A 86 -9.29 13.54 2.79
N GLY A 87 -8.63 12.53 3.35
CA GLY A 87 -8.90 12.06 4.71
C GLY A 87 -10.19 11.25 4.88
N PHE A 88 -10.97 11.04 3.80
CA PHE A 88 -12.24 10.31 3.87
C PHE A 88 -12.08 8.80 3.64
N SER A 89 -11.11 8.40 2.84
CA SER A 89 -10.90 6.99 2.49
C SER A 89 -9.44 6.71 2.15
N ASN A 90 -9.10 5.43 2.10
CA ASN A 90 -7.78 4.96 1.70
C ASN A 90 -7.92 4.03 0.49
N PRO A 91 -8.09 4.58 -0.72
CA PRO A 91 -8.12 3.78 -1.93
C PRO A 91 -6.79 3.08 -2.16
N SER A 92 -6.84 2.03 -2.97
CA SER A 92 -5.68 1.22 -3.33
C SER A 92 -5.68 0.85 -4.80
N ALA A 93 -4.51 0.51 -5.30
CA ALA A 93 -4.32 -0.12 -6.59
C ALA A 93 -3.38 -1.31 -6.43
N HIS A 94 -3.68 -2.38 -7.13
CA HIS A 94 -2.86 -3.58 -7.24
C HIS A 94 -2.05 -3.52 -8.53
N PHE A 95 -0.84 -4.08 -8.49
CA PHE A 95 0.00 -4.26 -9.67
C PHE A 95 0.33 -5.75 -9.76
N GLY A 96 -0.34 -6.43 -10.68
CA GLY A 96 -0.11 -7.83 -11.00
C GLY A 96 0.84 -8.01 -12.19
N ASN A 97 0.98 -9.25 -12.63
CA ASN A 97 1.87 -9.65 -13.73
C ASN A 97 3.33 -9.24 -13.50
N VAL A 98 3.75 -9.24 -12.23
CA VAL A 98 5.10 -8.86 -11.81
C VAL A 98 6.08 -9.91 -12.32
N ASP A 99 7.12 -9.47 -13.01
CA ASP A 99 8.28 -10.31 -13.39
C ASP A 99 9.48 -9.94 -12.54
N GLY A 100 10.24 -10.91 -12.09
CA GLY A 100 11.41 -10.64 -11.26
C GLY A 100 12.31 -11.84 -11.07
N THR A 101 13.56 -11.53 -10.73
CA THR A 101 14.59 -12.50 -10.43
C THR A 101 15.23 -12.17 -9.09
N LEU A 102 15.31 -13.15 -8.21
CA LEU A 102 16.04 -13.14 -6.96
C LEU A 102 17.24 -14.07 -7.07
N VAL A 103 18.45 -13.57 -6.86
CA VAL A 103 19.64 -14.38 -6.58
C VAL A 103 19.84 -14.34 -5.08
N TYR A 104 19.68 -15.48 -4.41
CA TYR A 104 19.82 -15.60 -2.97
C TYR A 104 21.12 -16.32 -2.59
N ASP A 105 21.90 -15.75 -1.69
CA ASP A 105 23.10 -16.34 -1.11
C ASP A 105 22.83 -16.64 0.37
N ALA A 106 22.66 -17.92 0.71
CA ALA A 106 22.37 -18.36 2.08
C ALA A 106 23.57 -18.23 3.02
N ALA A 107 24.78 -18.26 2.48
CA ALA A 107 26.01 -18.13 3.27
C ALA A 107 26.31 -16.66 3.62
N ASP A 108 25.93 -15.73 2.73
CA ASP A 108 26.12 -14.31 2.93
C ASP A 108 24.99 -13.54 2.24
N VAL A 109 23.95 -13.25 3.00
CA VAL A 109 22.74 -12.58 2.48
C VAL A 109 23.03 -11.22 1.85
N THR A 110 24.15 -10.58 2.20
CA THR A 110 24.56 -9.28 1.63
C THR A 110 24.94 -9.38 0.14
N LYS A 111 25.20 -10.58 -0.35
CA LYS A 111 25.47 -10.88 -1.77
C LYS A 111 24.20 -11.17 -2.57
N SER A 112 23.06 -11.28 -1.89
CA SER A 112 21.79 -11.50 -2.56
C SER A 112 21.38 -10.26 -3.36
N THR A 113 20.70 -10.49 -4.49
CA THR A 113 20.19 -9.40 -5.33
C THR A 113 18.77 -9.71 -5.82
N VAL A 114 17.97 -8.67 -5.99
CA VAL A 114 16.64 -8.78 -6.59
C VAL A 114 16.42 -7.71 -7.65
N GLN A 115 15.84 -8.12 -8.78
CA GLN A 115 15.39 -7.23 -9.85
C GLN A 115 13.93 -7.53 -10.14
N VAL A 116 13.11 -6.48 -10.28
CA VAL A 116 11.67 -6.60 -10.48
C VAL A 116 11.23 -5.63 -11.56
N THR A 117 10.32 -6.09 -12.41
CA THR A 117 9.60 -5.29 -13.39
C THR A 117 8.10 -5.40 -13.11
N LEU A 118 7.44 -4.26 -12.98
CA LEU A 118 6.00 -4.14 -12.77
C LEU A 118 5.38 -3.54 -14.04
N PRO A 119 4.71 -4.34 -14.88
CA PRO A 119 4.00 -3.82 -16.03
C PRO A 119 2.78 -3.00 -15.60
N LEU A 120 2.62 -1.78 -16.10
CA LEU A 120 1.43 -0.97 -15.80
C LEU A 120 0.15 -1.53 -16.47
N SER A 121 0.27 -2.49 -17.38
CA SER A 121 -0.86 -3.28 -17.86
C SER A 121 -1.52 -4.11 -16.74
N GLY A 122 -0.75 -4.51 -15.73
CA GLY A 122 -1.23 -5.23 -14.55
C GLY A 122 -1.86 -4.35 -13.46
N LEU A 123 -1.92 -3.02 -13.65
CA LEU A 123 -2.56 -2.10 -12.70
C LEU A 123 -4.06 -2.32 -12.68
N ASN A 124 -4.62 -2.49 -11.48
CA ASN A 124 -6.02 -2.72 -11.20
C ASN A 124 -6.44 -1.99 -9.91
N SER A 125 -7.32 -1.00 -10.05
CA SER A 125 -7.95 -0.26 -8.94
C SER A 125 -9.42 -0.66 -8.72
N PHE A 126 -9.85 -1.77 -9.30
CA PHE A 126 -11.22 -2.31 -9.30
C PHE A 126 -12.26 -1.46 -10.03
N THR A 127 -11.83 -0.36 -10.68
CA THR A 127 -12.69 0.47 -11.53
C THR A 127 -11.96 0.86 -12.80
N ALA A 128 -12.47 0.44 -13.96
CA ALA A 128 -11.82 0.70 -15.26
C ALA A 128 -11.53 2.19 -15.48
N LYS A 129 -12.48 3.06 -15.11
CA LYS A 129 -12.31 4.51 -15.25
C LYS A 129 -11.13 5.05 -14.41
N PHE A 130 -10.90 4.49 -13.22
CA PHE A 130 -9.79 4.91 -12.37
C PHE A 130 -8.47 4.31 -12.84
N ASP A 131 -8.50 3.08 -13.37
CA ASP A 131 -7.32 2.49 -14.04
C ASP A 131 -6.86 3.34 -15.24
N GLU A 132 -7.81 3.81 -16.08
CA GLU A 132 -7.53 4.71 -17.19
C GLU A 132 -6.91 6.03 -16.71
N LEU A 133 -7.45 6.62 -15.64
CA LEU A 133 -6.92 7.84 -15.04
C LEU A 133 -5.48 7.62 -14.55
N LEU A 134 -5.24 6.55 -13.77
CA LEU A 134 -3.90 6.25 -13.25
C LEU A 134 -2.89 5.98 -14.39
N LYS A 135 -3.31 5.34 -15.48
CA LYS A 135 -2.45 5.07 -16.65
C LYS A 135 -2.26 6.29 -17.55
N SER A 136 -3.04 7.36 -17.37
CA SER A 136 -2.95 8.58 -18.19
C SER A 136 -1.64 9.36 -18.00
N GLY A 137 -1.41 10.35 -18.88
CA GLY A 137 -0.27 11.26 -18.81
C GLY A 137 -0.20 12.09 -17.51
N ASP A 138 -1.35 12.31 -16.87
CA ASP A 138 -1.44 13.04 -15.62
C ASP A 138 -0.83 12.26 -14.44
N PHE A 139 -0.78 10.92 -14.55
CA PHE A 139 -0.20 10.05 -13.53
C PHE A 139 0.97 9.23 -14.10
N PHE A 140 0.81 7.93 -14.32
CA PHE A 140 1.92 7.05 -14.71
C PHE A 140 2.41 7.25 -16.13
N ASP A 141 1.60 7.85 -17.02
CA ASP A 141 1.91 7.98 -18.44
C ASP A 141 2.33 6.63 -19.05
N ALA A 142 1.47 5.63 -18.89
CA ALA A 142 1.77 4.23 -19.22
C ALA A 142 2.06 4.03 -20.72
N ALA A 143 1.58 4.94 -21.59
CA ALA A 143 1.89 4.92 -23.02
C ALA A 143 3.38 5.19 -23.28
N LYS A 144 4.00 6.03 -22.47
CA LYS A 144 5.42 6.40 -22.58
C LYS A 144 6.30 5.59 -21.63
N PHE A 145 5.79 5.24 -20.46
CA PHE A 145 6.49 4.50 -19.41
C PHE A 145 5.67 3.26 -19.05
N PRO A 146 5.71 2.19 -19.85
CA PRO A 146 4.83 1.03 -19.67
C PRO A 146 5.15 0.17 -18.44
N THR A 147 6.29 0.41 -17.79
CA THR A 147 6.76 -0.37 -16.64
C THR A 147 7.31 0.53 -15.54
N ALA A 148 7.17 0.08 -14.29
CA ALA A 148 8.02 0.49 -13.17
C ALA A 148 9.04 -0.62 -12.90
N THR A 149 10.21 -0.28 -12.34
CA THR A 149 11.27 -1.26 -12.06
C THR A 149 11.88 -1.02 -10.70
N PHE A 150 12.31 -2.11 -10.04
CA PHE A 150 13.11 -2.06 -8.83
C PHE A 150 14.36 -2.91 -9.00
N LYS A 151 15.51 -2.40 -8.56
CA LYS A 151 16.79 -3.12 -8.54
C LYS A 151 17.48 -2.90 -7.21
N SER A 152 17.72 -3.99 -6.46
CA SER A 152 18.44 -3.89 -5.19
C SER A 152 19.87 -3.40 -5.39
N THR A 153 20.31 -2.56 -4.45
CA THR A 153 21.70 -2.08 -4.34
C THR A 153 22.38 -2.60 -3.08
N LYS A 154 21.58 -3.00 -2.08
CA LYS A 154 22.09 -3.52 -0.80
C LYS A 154 21.05 -4.43 -0.16
N VAL A 155 21.51 -5.53 0.43
CA VAL A 155 20.69 -6.44 1.25
C VAL A 155 21.37 -6.62 2.59
N GLU A 156 20.62 -6.53 3.68
CA GLU A 156 21.12 -6.68 5.06
C GLU A 156 20.19 -7.56 5.88
N ALA A 157 20.75 -8.38 6.76
CA ALA A 157 19.96 -9.08 7.75
C ALA A 157 19.45 -8.09 8.81
N ALA A 158 18.15 -8.15 9.13
CA ALA A 158 17.49 -7.27 10.09
C ALA A 158 16.87 -8.03 11.28
N GLY A 159 17.28 -9.25 11.51
CA GLY A 159 16.79 -10.14 12.57
C GLY A 159 16.32 -11.48 12.02
N THR A 160 15.74 -12.32 12.90
CA THR A 160 15.21 -13.62 12.49
C THR A 160 14.12 -13.45 11.44
N ASN A 161 14.30 -14.06 10.28
CA ASN A 161 13.39 -13.99 9.13
C ASN A 161 13.13 -12.58 8.59
N LYS A 162 14.04 -11.63 8.85
CA LYS A 162 13.89 -10.24 8.40
C LYS A 162 15.12 -9.76 7.66
N LEU A 163 14.88 -9.04 6.57
CA LEU A 163 15.90 -8.38 5.76
C LEU A 163 15.51 -6.92 5.54
N THR A 164 16.52 -6.07 5.39
CA THR A 164 16.37 -4.72 4.83
C THR A 164 16.97 -4.74 3.43
N VAL A 165 16.17 -4.39 2.44
CA VAL A 165 16.60 -4.34 1.03
C VAL A 165 16.53 -2.90 0.54
N THR A 166 17.68 -2.30 0.31
CA THR A 166 17.78 -0.98 -0.34
C THR A 166 17.92 -1.19 -1.85
N GLY A 167 17.26 -0.37 -2.64
CA GLY A 167 17.32 -0.46 -4.09
C GLY A 167 16.81 0.78 -4.80
N ASP A 168 17.04 0.83 -6.08
CA ASP A 168 16.62 1.89 -6.97
C ASP A 168 15.24 1.55 -7.54
N LEU A 169 14.24 2.35 -7.18
CA LEU A 169 12.89 2.29 -7.74
C LEU A 169 12.77 3.31 -8.87
N THR A 170 12.36 2.86 -10.04
CA THR A 170 12.11 3.74 -11.19
C THR A 170 10.62 3.72 -11.53
N ILE A 171 9.99 4.89 -11.51
CA ILE A 171 8.59 5.11 -11.92
C ILE A 171 8.55 6.34 -12.82
N LYS A 172 7.83 6.28 -13.94
CA LYS A 172 7.67 7.40 -14.89
C LYS A 172 9.00 8.04 -15.28
N GLY A 173 10.05 7.22 -15.46
CA GLY A 173 11.40 7.65 -15.79
C GLY A 173 12.19 8.35 -14.66
N GLN A 174 11.63 8.45 -13.46
CA GLN A 174 12.32 8.97 -12.27
C GLN A 174 12.83 7.82 -11.42
N THR A 175 14.11 7.85 -11.05
CA THR A 175 14.73 6.83 -10.19
C THR A 175 15.05 7.41 -8.82
N LYS A 176 14.64 6.71 -7.77
CA LYS A 176 14.89 7.09 -6.36
C LYS A 176 15.29 5.87 -5.55
N PRO A 177 16.19 6.03 -4.57
CA PRO A 177 16.47 4.97 -3.61
C PRO A 177 15.28 4.74 -2.69
N VAL A 178 14.96 3.47 -2.48
CA VAL A 178 13.87 3.03 -1.59
C VAL A 178 14.38 1.90 -0.71
N VAL A 179 13.91 1.85 0.52
CA VAL A 179 14.22 0.78 1.48
C VAL A 179 12.96 -0.07 1.70
N LEU A 180 13.11 -1.36 1.52
CA LEU A 180 12.06 -2.35 1.78
C LEU A 180 12.35 -3.06 3.09
N ASP A 181 11.36 -3.12 3.98
CA ASP A 181 11.35 -4.04 5.12
C ASP A 181 10.78 -5.38 4.66
N VAL A 182 11.59 -6.42 4.67
CA VAL A 182 11.26 -7.73 4.11
C VAL A 182 11.16 -8.76 5.22
N THR A 183 10.14 -9.62 5.14
CA THR A 183 9.95 -10.78 6.01
C THR A 183 9.97 -12.05 5.16
N LEU A 184 10.75 -13.05 5.59
CA LEU A 184 10.74 -14.38 5.03
C LEU A 184 9.61 -15.18 5.69
N ASN A 185 8.64 -15.61 4.89
CA ASN A 185 7.44 -16.30 5.41
C ASN A 185 7.67 -17.81 5.51
N GLY A 186 8.41 -18.39 4.57
CA GLY A 186 8.69 -19.81 4.50
C GLY A 186 9.59 -20.18 3.32
N ALA A 187 10.22 -21.33 3.39
CA ALA A 187 11.00 -21.89 2.30
C ALA A 187 10.95 -23.42 2.33
N GLY A 188 11.12 -24.06 1.18
CA GLY A 188 11.14 -25.50 1.04
C GLY A 188 10.78 -25.97 -0.37
N GLU A 189 10.59 -27.27 -0.54
CA GLU A 189 10.11 -27.81 -1.82
C GLU A 189 8.63 -27.47 -2.04
N HIS A 190 8.33 -26.81 -3.15
CA HIS A 190 6.94 -26.50 -3.52
C HIS A 190 6.18 -27.81 -3.83
N PRO A 191 5.06 -28.11 -3.13
CA PRO A 191 4.42 -29.42 -3.16
C PRO A 191 3.94 -29.84 -4.55
N MET A 192 3.56 -28.89 -5.40
CA MET A 192 3.05 -29.17 -6.75
C MET A 192 4.12 -29.05 -7.83
N LYS A 193 4.98 -28.02 -7.75
CA LYS A 193 5.98 -27.72 -8.81
C LYS A 193 7.27 -28.52 -8.65
N LYS A 194 7.50 -29.11 -7.46
CA LYS A 194 8.68 -29.93 -7.14
C LYS A 194 10.00 -29.21 -7.41
N VAL A 195 10.05 -27.95 -7.10
CA VAL A 195 11.23 -27.08 -7.08
C VAL A 195 11.31 -26.37 -5.73
N LEU A 196 12.48 -25.87 -5.36
CA LEU A 196 12.60 -25.05 -4.17
C LEU A 196 11.82 -23.74 -4.36
N ALA A 197 11.14 -23.32 -3.30
CA ALA A 197 10.37 -22.10 -3.25
C ALA A 197 10.69 -21.34 -1.97
N ALA A 198 10.52 -20.02 -2.02
CA ALA A 198 10.59 -19.16 -0.85
C ALA A 198 9.51 -18.08 -0.95
N GLY A 199 8.82 -17.82 0.15
CA GLY A 199 7.79 -16.80 0.27
C GLY A 199 8.30 -15.59 1.04
N PHE A 200 7.94 -14.39 0.56
CA PHE A 200 8.35 -13.12 1.16
C PHE A 200 7.17 -12.15 1.22
N ASP A 201 7.13 -11.39 2.30
CA ASP A 201 6.37 -10.14 2.36
C ASP A 201 7.34 -8.98 2.45
N ALA A 202 6.98 -7.85 1.84
CA ALA A 202 7.75 -6.62 1.98
C ALA A 202 6.83 -5.42 2.14
N SER A 203 7.35 -4.36 2.77
CA SER A 203 6.64 -3.09 2.91
C SER A 203 7.57 -1.91 2.81
N THR A 204 7.01 -0.78 2.35
CA THR A 204 7.67 0.52 2.35
C THR A 204 6.65 1.64 2.26
N THR A 205 7.10 2.87 2.46
CA THR A 205 6.34 4.09 2.16
C THR A 205 7.18 4.96 1.25
N ILE A 206 6.61 5.42 0.15
CA ILE A 206 7.25 6.33 -0.80
C ILE A 206 6.48 7.65 -0.89
N LYS A 207 7.14 8.71 -1.35
CA LYS A 207 6.49 9.94 -1.78
C LYS A 207 6.27 9.88 -3.28
N ARG A 208 5.00 9.90 -3.71
CA ARG A 208 4.66 9.83 -5.14
C ARG A 208 5.09 11.08 -5.92
N SER A 209 5.24 12.22 -5.24
CA SER A 209 5.79 13.45 -5.84
C SER A 209 7.24 13.29 -6.30
N ASP A 210 8.04 12.44 -5.63
CA ASP A 210 9.42 12.13 -6.03
C ASP A 210 9.52 11.50 -7.42
N PHE A 211 8.40 10.93 -7.89
CA PHE A 211 8.27 10.26 -9.20
C PHE A 211 7.40 11.06 -10.20
N GLY A 212 7.11 12.33 -9.89
CA GLY A 212 6.28 13.16 -10.75
C GLY A 212 4.80 12.79 -10.76
N LEU A 213 4.32 12.13 -9.69
CA LEU A 213 2.92 11.73 -9.50
C LEU A 213 2.21 12.58 -8.43
N GLY A 214 2.74 13.77 -8.12
CA GLY A 214 2.31 14.63 -7.01
C GLY A 214 0.99 15.39 -7.22
N GLN A 215 0.25 15.15 -8.30
CA GLN A 215 -1.01 15.82 -8.56
C GLN A 215 -2.00 15.63 -7.40
N TYR A 216 -2.71 16.72 -7.03
CA TYR A 216 -3.65 16.80 -5.90
C TYR A 216 -3.02 16.68 -4.50
N ALA A 217 -1.69 16.63 -4.35
CA ALA A 217 -1.07 16.73 -3.04
C ALA A 217 -1.23 18.17 -2.47
N PRO A 218 -1.44 18.35 -1.15
CA PRO A 218 -1.46 17.32 -0.12
C PRO A 218 -2.86 16.70 0.14
N ASN A 219 -3.93 17.18 -0.50
CA ASN A 219 -5.30 16.73 -0.24
C ASN A 219 -5.48 15.24 -0.54
N VAL A 220 -4.86 14.74 -1.61
CA VAL A 220 -4.57 13.33 -1.81
C VAL A 220 -3.15 13.11 -1.34
N SER A 221 -2.93 12.24 -0.34
CA SER A 221 -1.63 12.13 0.33
C SER A 221 -0.49 11.93 -0.66
N ASP A 222 0.64 12.58 -0.38
CA ASP A 222 1.88 12.36 -1.10
C ASP A 222 2.49 11.01 -0.75
N GLU A 223 2.34 10.60 0.51
CA GLU A 223 2.78 9.30 0.98
C GLU A 223 1.87 8.20 0.44
N VAL A 224 2.50 7.16 -0.12
CA VAL A 224 1.88 5.93 -0.58
C VAL A 224 2.51 4.77 0.17
N LYS A 225 1.70 4.01 0.89
CA LYS A 225 2.10 2.77 1.55
C LYS A 225 2.08 1.64 0.52
N ILE A 226 3.19 0.90 0.44
CA ILE A 226 3.32 -0.24 -0.45
C ILE A 226 3.45 -1.51 0.39
N ARG A 227 2.66 -2.51 0.06
CA ARG A 227 2.76 -3.89 0.55
C ARG A 227 2.99 -4.81 -0.63
N ILE A 228 3.88 -5.76 -0.43
CA ILE A 228 4.24 -6.76 -1.42
C ILE A 228 4.09 -8.12 -0.76
N THR A 229 3.49 -9.07 -1.46
CA THR A 229 3.57 -10.48 -1.15
C THR A 229 4.04 -11.22 -2.39
N THR A 230 4.92 -12.20 -2.24
CA THR A 230 5.49 -12.91 -3.39
C THR A 230 5.95 -14.31 -3.03
N GLU A 231 5.79 -15.23 -3.98
CA GLU A 231 6.48 -16.50 -4.01
C GLU A 231 7.57 -16.48 -5.07
N ALA A 232 8.74 -16.97 -4.72
CA ALA A 232 9.87 -17.11 -5.63
C ALA A 232 10.19 -18.60 -5.81
N LEU A 233 10.27 -19.06 -7.05
CA LEU A 233 10.49 -20.43 -7.42
C LEU A 233 11.89 -20.59 -8.00
N GLN A 234 12.65 -21.54 -7.49
CA GLN A 234 13.99 -21.81 -8.02
C GLN A 234 13.89 -22.25 -9.49
N ALA A 235 14.67 -21.61 -10.34
CA ALA A 235 14.75 -21.97 -11.75
C ALA A 235 15.25 -23.42 -11.89
N LYS A 236 14.60 -24.22 -12.74
CA LYS A 236 15.12 -25.55 -13.07
C LYS A 236 16.45 -25.39 -13.79
N ALA A 237 17.37 -26.33 -13.53
CA ALA A 237 18.62 -26.40 -14.28
C ALA A 237 18.29 -26.53 -15.79
N GLY A 238 18.53 -25.45 -16.55
CA GLY A 238 18.16 -25.33 -17.97
C GLY A 238 17.33 -24.09 -18.32
N ASP A 239 16.48 -23.59 -17.41
CA ASP A 239 15.63 -22.44 -17.69
C ASP A 239 16.39 -21.09 -17.55
N ALA A 240 17.46 -21.07 -16.75
CA ALA A 240 18.30 -19.89 -16.56
C ALA A 240 19.06 -19.47 -17.85
N ALA A 241 19.44 -20.45 -18.67
CA ALA A 241 20.17 -20.18 -19.92
C ALA A 241 19.30 -19.58 -21.03
N ALA A 242 17.98 -19.79 -20.98
CA ALA A 242 17.05 -19.28 -22.00
C ALA A 242 16.70 -17.80 -21.83
N LYS A 243 16.69 -17.27 -20.59
CA LYS A 243 16.40 -15.85 -20.34
C LYS A 243 17.57 -14.92 -20.69
N ASP A 244 18.81 -15.34 -20.46
CA ASP A 244 20.01 -14.56 -20.84
C ASP A 244 20.19 -14.45 -22.38
N ALA A 245 19.69 -15.44 -23.13
CA ALA A 245 19.76 -15.44 -24.59
C ALA A 245 18.71 -14.52 -25.25
N SER A 246 17.62 -14.19 -24.55
CA SER A 246 16.57 -13.32 -25.08
C SER A 246 16.74 -11.82 -24.71
N ALA A 247 17.77 -11.50 -23.92
CA ALA A 247 18.07 -10.13 -23.47
C ALA A 247 19.24 -9.46 -24.24
N LYS A 248 19.70 -10.08 -25.36
CA LYS A 248 20.72 -9.51 -26.26
C LYS A 248 20.12 -8.96 -27.54
#